data_27fb6443d1659f74d05a81180a2c0ee3
#
_entry.id   27fb6443d1659f74d05a81180a2c0ee3
#
_cell.length_a   1.000
_cell.length_b   1.000
_cell.length_c   1.000
_cell.angle_alpha   90.00
_cell.angle_beta   90.00
_cell.angle_gamma   90.00
#
_symmetry.space_group_name_H-M   'P 1'
#
loop_
_entity.id
_entity.type
_entity.pdbx_description
1 polymer ?
#
loop_
_entity_poly.entity_id
_entity_poly.type
_entity_poly.pdbx_seq_one_letter_code
_entity_poly.pdbx_strand_id
1 'polypeptide(L)'
;MRYDERISLNKLKVEELKEILVRGELKVTGKKNDLIERIIEECDKRYYQRYLELERYITDKGEKLLARTKFVLVAHSNNIAYPVDIYNFYLNNQSSDELDLICDFIECKVRFDKETKEISDNSYLYYQLSQVCNIYNNQEKQLYYLLKSCYEFISTDTPYFRLINIKEFKNYVNRLSFHTKDISLLLQSNQDLKENMESYINSLEKTYYNNYFNNDEIKNLIIAFCLKNSYEVDRIIVNIYKRNQAEGKFDGNISDGIYEYCYPQKIEDEKKEKVSLINKIVSWLNN
;
A
#
# COMPACT_ATOMS: atom_id res chain seq x y z
N MET A 1 30.55 -12.84 -9.63
CA MET A 1 29.98 -12.23 -10.82
C MET A 1 30.53 -12.96 -12.01
N ARG A 2 29.68 -13.50 -12.86
CA ARG A 2 30.09 -14.12 -14.14
C ARG A 2 29.52 -13.28 -15.26
N TYR A 3 30.30 -13.13 -16.34
CA TYR A 3 29.81 -12.58 -17.61
C TYR A 3 29.34 -13.75 -18.45
N ASP A 4 28.13 -13.73 -18.96
CA ASP A 4 27.78 -14.59 -20.08
C ASP A 4 28.15 -13.84 -21.37
N GLU A 5 29.31 -14.20 -21.90
CA GLU A 5 29.88 -13.56 -23.09
C GLU A 5 28.95 -13.74 -24.30
N ARG A 6 28.34 -14.92 -24.42
CA ARG A 6 27.40 -15.24 -25.51
C ARG A 6 26.15 -14.38 -25.47
N ILE A 7 25.53 -14.24 -24.28
CA ILE A 7 24.32 -13.40 -24.10
C ILE A 7 24.66 -11.93 -24.39
N SER A 8 25.77 -11.43 -23.85
CA SER A 8 26.20 -10.05 -24.07
C SER A 8 26.48 -9.76 -25.55
N LEU A 9 27.24 -10.62 -26.22
CA LEU A 9 27.55 -10.46 -27.63
C LEU A 9 26.33 -10.64 -28.54
N ASN A 10 25.35 -11.45 -28.15
CA ASN A 10 24.13 -11.63 -28.93
C ASN A 10 23.25 -10.37 -28.98
N LYS A 11 23.42 -9.42 -28.08
CA LYS A 11 22.73 -8.11 -28.10
C LYS A 11 23.32 -7.18 -29.16
N LEU A 12 24.55 -7.41 -29.61
CA LEU A 12 25.26 -6.60 -30.62
C LEU A 12 24.67 -6.83 -32.01
N LYS A 13 24.78 -5.81 -32.85
CA LYS A 13 24.52 -5.94 -34.30
C LYS A 13 25.66 -6.68 -34.99
N VAL A 14 25.38 -7.25 -36.17
CA VAL A 14 26.38 -7.99 -36.94
C VAL A 14 27.59 -7.12 -37.31
N GLU A 15 27.35 -5.83 -37.58
CA GLU A 15 28.39 -4.87 -37.89
C GLU A 15 29.33 -4.67 -36.70
N GLU A 16 28.83 -4.57 -35.49
CA GLU A 16 29.61 -4.42 -34.26
C GLU A 16 30.47 -5.67 -33.97
N LEU A 17 29.89 -6.86 -34.18
CA LEU A 17 30.63 -8.13 -34.08
C LEU A 17 31.76 -8.22 -35.08
N LYS A 18 31.55 -7.77 -36.33
CA LYS A 18 32.58 -7.70 -37.34
C LYS A 18 33.71 -6.72 -37.01
N GLU A 19 33.36 -5.57 -36.41
CA GLU A 19 34.36 -4.60 -35.92
C GLU A 19 35.26 -5.20 -34.83
N ILE A 20 34.71 -6.00 -33.92
CA ILE A 20 35.48 -6.70 -32.89
C ILE A 20 36.45 -7.68 -33.54
N LEU A 21 35.99 -8.47 -34.53
CA LEU A 21 36.80 -9.44 -35.24
C LEU A 21 37.91 -8.77 -36.08
N VAL A 22 37.62 -7.62 -36.73
CA VAL A 22 38.64 -6.84 -37.44
C VAL A 22 39.75 -6.39 -36.49
N ARG A 23 39.39 -5.88 -35.32
CA ARG A 23 40.36 -5.46 -34.30
C ARG A 23 41.19 -6.63 -33.77
N GLY A 24 40.62 -7.84 -33.75
CA GLY A 24 41.28 -9.08 -33.37
C GLY A 24 42.02 -9.75 -34.53
N GLU A 25 42.07 -9.13 -35.74
CA GLU A 25 42.65 -9.68 -36.94
C GLU A 25 42.07 -11.04 -37.34
N LEU A 26 40.78 -11.25 -37.05
CA LEU A 26 40.07 -12.50 -37.30
C LEU A 26 39.13 -12.40 -38.52
N LYS A 27 38.71 -13.55 -39.03
CA LYS A 27 37.81 -13.64 -40.20
C LYS A 27 36.42 -13.09 -39.85
N VAL A 28 35.90 -12.17 -40.69
CA VAL A 28 34.63 -11.45 -40.49
C VAL A 28 33.41 -12.04 -41.21
N THR A 29 33.56 -13.21 -41.87
CA THR A 29 32.50 -13.87 -42.64
C THR A 29 31.84 -14.96 -41.82
N GLY A 30 30.51 -15.10 -41.96
CA GLY A 30 29.68 -16.09 -41.26
C GLY A 30 28.34 -15.53 -40.83
N LYS A 31 27.47 -16.38 -40.29
CA LYS A 31 26.22 -15.97 -39.63
C LYS A 31 26.55 -15.35 -38.29
N LYS A 32 25.59 -14.63 -37.70
CA LYS A 32 25.75 -13.95 -36.41
C LYS A 32 26.33 -14.86 -35.33
N ASN A 33 25.80 -16.08 -35.22
CA ASN A 33 26.26 -17.05 -34.21
C ASN A 33 27.72 -17.48 -34.48
N ASP A 34 28.11 -17.67 -35.75
CA ASP A 34 29.50 -18.05 -36.09
C ASP A 34 30.50 -16.93 -35.73
N LEU A 35 30.06 -15.67 -35.85
CA LEU A 35 30.87 -14.52 -35.45
C LEU A 35 31.03 -14.46 -33.92
N ILE A 36 29.95 -14.72 -33.19
CA ILE A 36 29.96 -14.74 -31.72
C ILE A 36 30.88 -15.86 -31.20
N GLU A 37 30.75 -17.08 -31.73
CA GLU A 37 31.60 -18.20 -31.32
C GLU A 37 33.06 -17.86 -31.57
N ARG A 38 33.37 -17.33 -32.75
CA ARG A 38 34.75 -16.93 -33.10
C ARG A 38 35.31 -15.85 -32.18
N ILE A 39 34.47 -14.89 -31.76
CA ILE A 39 34.90 -13.86 -30.80
C ILE A 39 35.23 -14.52 -29.45
N ILE A 40 34.39 -15.44 -28.97
CA ILE A 40 34.58 -16.11 -27.68
C ILE A 40 35.80 -17.02 -27.69
N GLU A 41 36.02 -17.76 -28.80
CA GLU A 41 37.06 -18.80 -28.87
C GLU A 41 38.43 -18.27 -29.26
N GLU A 42 38.46 -17.28 -30.18
CA GLU A 42 39.71 -16.88 -30.84
C GLU A 42 40.13 -15.42 -30.54
N CYS A 43 39.17 -14.55 -30.11
CA CYS A 43 39.48 -13.14 -29.96
C CYS A 43 40.02 -12.81 -28.55
N ASP A 44 41.04 -11.96 -28.47
CA ASP A 44 41.52 -11.47 -27.17
C ASP A 44 40.40 -10.66 -26.48
N LYS A 45 40.14 -11.00 -25.24
CA LYS A 45 39.05 -10.40 -24.43
C LYS A 45 39.13 -8.88 -24.35
N ARG A 46 40.28 -8.27 -24.48
CA ARG A 46 40.50 -6.81 -24.53
C ARG A 46 39.65 -6.12 -25.59
N TYR A 47 39.39 -6.78 -26.72
CA TYR A 47 38.67 -6.18 -27.84
C TYR A 47 37.15 -6.14 -27.62
N TYR A 48 36.58 -7.03 -26.81
CA TYR A 48 35.15 -7.10 -26.59
C TYR A 48 34.71 -6.92 -25.12
N GLN A 49 35.64 -6.83 -24.15
CA GLN A 49 35.33 -6.69 -22.73
C GLN A 49 34.37 -5.54 -22.44
N ARG A 50 34.44 -4.42 -23.17
CA ARG A 50 33.56 -3.26 -23.00
C ARG A 50 32.08 -3.53 -23.32
N TYR A 51 31.81 -4.59 -24.09
CA TYR A 51 30.46 -4.99 -24.48
C TYR A 51 29.88 -6.06 -23.56
N LEU A 52 30.69 -6.58 -22.63
CA LEU A 52 30.22 -7.56 -21.67
C LEU A 52 29.39 -6.89 -20.60
N GLU A 53 28.10 -7.23 -20.54
CA GLU A 53 27.22 -6.78 -19.48
C GLU A 53 27.38 -7.66 -18.25
N LEU A 54 27.48 -7.03 -17.10
CA LEU A 54 27.54 -7.71 -15.81
C LEU A 54 26.17 -8.34 -15.54
N GLU A 55 26.06 -9.63 -15.80
CA GLU A 55 24.86 -10.36 -15.38
C GLU A 55 24.95 -10.69 -13.90
N ARG A 56 23.93 -10.28 -13.17
CA ARG A 56 23.78 -10.61 -11.77
C ARG A 56 23.00 -11.91 -11.68
N TYR A 57 23.70 -13.01 -11.48
CA TYR A 57 23.05 -14.29 -11.19
C TYR A 57 22.77 -14.41 -9.70
N ILE A 58 21.57 -14.87 -9.39
CA ILE A 58 21.27 -15.30 -8.03
C ILE A 58 22.00 -16.63 -7.81
N THR A 59 22.81 -16.72 -6.76
CA THR A 59 23.46 -17.95 -6.37
C THR A 59 22.45 -18.92 -5.77
N ASP A 60 22.74 -20.23 -5.71
CA ASP A 60 21.90 -21.24 -5.04
C ASP A 60 21.53 -20.82 -3.60
N LYS A 61 22.48 -20.18 -2.88
CA LYS A 61 22.21 -19.61 -1.56
C LYS A 61 21.22 -18.44 -1.65
N GLY A 62 21.36 -17.62 -2.67
CA GLY A 62 20.45 -16.49 -2.94
C GLY A 62 19.05 -16.98 -3.32
N GLU A 63 18.94 -18.02 -4.13
CA GLU A 63 17.66 -18.64 -4.49
C GLU A 63 16.93 -19.22 -3.26
N LYS A 64 17.68 -19.94 -2.42
CA LYS A 64 17.15 -20.48 -1.16
C LYS A 64 16.71 -19.36 -0.22
N LEU A 65 17.45 -18.26 -0.14
CA LEU A 65 17.05 -17.10 0.65
C LEU A 65 15.79 -16.46 0.07
N LEU A 66 15.74 -16.25 -1.23
CA LEU A 66 14.59 -15.68 -1.93
C LEU A 66 13.33 -16.52 -1.74
N ALA A 67 13.45 -17.85 -1.83
CA ALA A 67 12.33 -18.76 -1.57
C ALA A 67 11.79 -18.63 -0.14
N ARG A 68 12.67 -18.41 0.85
CA ARG A 68 12.27 -18.24 2.27
C ARG A 68 11.75 -16.85 2.61
N THR A 69 12.04 -15.87 1.78
CA THR A 69 11.70 -14.45 2.01
C THR A 69 10.80 -13.88 0.91
N LYS A 70 10.06 -14.74 0.21
CA LYS A 70 9.13 -14.35 -0.85
C LYS A 70 8.12 -13.32 -0.34
N PHE A 71 7.63 -13.49 0.88
CA PHE A 71 6.71 -12.57 1.55
C PHE A 71 7.26 -11.13 1.63
N VAL A 72 8.58 -10.94 1.75
CA VAL A 72 9.23 -9.61 1.75
C VAL A 72 9.02 -8.92 0.41
N LEU A 73 9.20 -9.64 -0.69
CA LEU A 73 8.98 -9.10 -2.03
C LEU A 73 7.51 -8.79 -2.29
N VAL A 74 6.62 -9.68 -1.87
CA VAL A 74 5.17 -9.48 -1.99
C VAL A 74 4.73 -8.25 -1.20
N ALA A 75 5.16 -8.10 0.05
CA ALA A 75 4.82 -6.95 0.86
C ALA A 75 5.38 -5.64 0.29
N HIS A 76 6.62 -5.65 -0.20
CA HIS A 76 7.24 -4.47 -0.78
C HIS A 76 6.62 -4.07 -2.12
N SER A 77 6.39 -5.01 -3.03
CA SER A 77 5.79 -4.73 -4.34
C SER A 77 4.34 -4.21 -4.25
N ASN A 78 3.66 -4.50 -3.14
CA ASN A 78 2.32 -3.99 -2.85
C ASN A 78 2.32 -2.77 -1.91
N ASN A 79 3.46 -2.12 -1.71
CA ASN A 79 3.61 -0.92 -0.87
C ASN A 79 3.12 -1.09 0.59
N ILE A 80 3.20 -2.31 1.12
CA ILE A 80 2.80 -2.63 2.50
C ILE A 80 3.89 -2.26 3.48
N ALA A 81 5.15 -2.63 3.16
CA ALA A 81 6.28 -2.48 4.05
C ALA A 81 7.59 -2.25 3.32
N TYR A 82 8.53 -1.61 3.98
CA TYR A 82 9.93 -1.68 3.55
C TYR A 82 10.49 -3.08 3.82
N PRO A 83 11.36 -3.61 2.93
CA PRO A 83 11.91 -4.95 3.07
C PRO A 83 12.56 -5.24 4.42
N VAL A 84 13.27 -4.25 4.99
CA VAL A 84 13.96 -4.38 6.27
C VAL A 84 12.99 -4.51 7.44
N ASP A 85 11.86 -3.80 7.41
CA ASP A 85 10.91 -3.77 8.52
C ASP A 85 10.18 -5.10 8.64
N ILE A 86 9.64 -5.60 7.53
CA ILE A 86 8.93 -6.89 7.53
C ILE A 86 9.90 -8.07 7.76
N TYR A 87 11.15 -7.98 7.29
CA TYR A 87 12.13 -9.01 7.56
C TYR A 87 12.52 -9.06 9.06
N ASN A 88 12.71 -7.90 9.68
CA ASN A 88 12.96 -7.81 11.13
C ASN A 88 11.76 -8.32 11.94
N PHE A 89 10.54 -8.02 11.51
CA PHE A 89 9.32 -8.56 12.12
C PHE A 89 9.31 -10.10 12.04
N TYR A 90 9.61 -10.67 10.88
CA TYR A 90 9.73 -12.11 10.69
C TYR A 90 10.75 -12.76 11.64
N LEU A 91 11.94 -12.17 11.80
CA LEU A 91 12.97 -12.71 12.69
C LEU A 91 12.48 -12.82 14.15
N ASN A 92 11.58 -11.94 14.56
CA ASN A 92 11.06 -11.90 15.93
C ASN A 92 9.77 -12.73 16.13
N ASN A 93 9.02 -13.01 15.08
CA ASN A 93 7.68 -13.61 15.19
C ASN A 93 7.55 -15.00 14.55
N GLN A 94 8.50 -15.46 13.74
CA GLN A 94 8.63 -16.81 13.13
C GLN A 94 7.29 -17.50 12.80
N SER A 95 6.36 -16.81 12.13
CA SER A 95 5.14 -17.46 11.62
C SER A 95 5.49 -18.45 10.51
N SER A 96 4.78 -19.58 10.47
CA SER A 96 4.94 -20.59 9.43
C SER A 96 4.20 -20.22 8.14
N ASP A 97 3.18 -19.37 8.23
CA ASP A 97 2.39 -18.89 7.10
C ASP A 97 2.79 -17.47 6.68
N GLU A 98 3.17 -17.32 5.41
CA GLU A 98 3.63 -16.04 4.86
C GLU A 98 2.55 -14.97 4.84
N LEU A 99 1.31 -15.34 4.53
CA LEU A 99 0.19 -14.41 4.51
C LEU A 99 -0.15 -13.95 5.92
N ASP A 100 -0.18 -14.86 6.89
CA ASP A 100 -0.44 -14.53 8.29
C ASP A 100 0.63 -13.57 8.83
N LEU A 101 1.89 -13.81 8.49
CA LEU A 101 2.98 -12.92 8.88
C LEU A 101 2.78 -11.50 8.35
N ILE A 102 2.38 -11.35 7.08
CA ILE A 102 2.12 -10.03 6.48
C ILE A 102 0.91 -9.38 7.16
N CYS A 103 -0.14 -10.15 7.42
CA CYS A 103 -1.33 -9.66 8.12
C CYS A 103 -0.98 -9.17 9.53
N ASP A 104 -0.27 -9.96 10.30
CA ASP A 104 0.14 -9.63 11.67
C ASP A 104 1.06 -8.41 11.71
N PHE A 105 1.96 -8.26 10.75
CA PHE A 105 2.80 -7.07 10.62
C PHE A 105 1.95 -5.81 10.47
N ILE A 106 0.96 -5.82 9.57
CA ILE A 106 0.09 -4.67 9.35
C ILE A 106 -0.79 -4.39 10.57
N GLU A 107 -1.37 -5.41 11.18
CA GLU A 107 -2.18 -5.23 12.40
C GLU A 107 -1.35 -4.65 13.55
N CYS A 108 -0.11 -5.10 13.73
CA CYS A 108 0.81 -4.53 14.72
C CYS A 108 1.14 -3.07 14.40
N LYS A 109 1.42 -2.74 13.13
CA LYS A 109 1.71 -1.38 12.69
C LYS A 109 0.52 -0.45 12.94
N VAL A 110 -0.68 -0.84 12.50
CA VAL A 110 -1.90 -0.05 12.71
C VAL A 110 -2.21 0.16 14.19
N ARG A 111 -1.98 -0.88 15.01
CA ARG A 111 -2.14 -0.75 16.48
C ARG A 111 -1.16 0.26 17.05
N PHE A 112 0.10 0.21 16.64
CA PHE A 112 1.13 1.15 17.07
C PHE A 112 0.77 2.59 16.64
N ASP A 113 0.38 2.80 15.37
CA ASP A 113 -0.04 4.12 14.87
C ASP A 113 -1.23 4.68 15.69
N LYS A 114 -2.17 3.81 16.09
CA LYS A 114 -3.30 4.19 16.96
C LYS A 114 -2.86 4.59 18.37
N GLU A 115 -1.97 3.83 18.96
CA GLU A 115 -1.44 4.10 20.32
C GLU A 115 -0.60 5.38 20.35
N THR A 116 0.20 5.61 19.31
CA THR A 116 1.03 6.82 19.16
C THR A 116 0.26 8.02 18.63
N LYS A 117 -1.01 7.84 18.25
CA LYS A 117 -1.85 8.86 17.60
C LYS A 117 -1.23 9.42 16.32
N GLU A 118 -0.45 8.61 15.63
CA GLU A 118 0.04 8.96 14.30
C GLU A 118 -1.10 8.85 13.29
N ILE A 119 -1.22 9.87 12.43
CA ILE A 119 -2.21 9.86 11.35
C ILE A 119 -1.62 9.01 10.23
N SER A 120 -2.12 7.80 10.07
CA SER A 120 -1.82 6.98 8.92
C SER A 120 -3.09 6.69 8.13
N ASP A 121 -2.97 6.57 6.81
CA ASP A 121 -4.07 6.11 5.96
C ASP A 121 -4.21 4.59 6.08
N ASN A 122 -4.77 4.16 7.21
CA ASN A 122 -5.00 2.74 7.49
C ASN A 122 -5.96 2.10 6.48
N SER A 123 -6.86 2.89 5.90
CA SER A 123 -7.76 2.39 4.87
C SER A 123 -7.01 1.91 3.64
N TYR A 124 -6.00 2.67 3.21
CA TYR A 124 -5.14 2.30 2.11
C TYR A 124 -4.29 1.06 2.43
N LEU A 125 -3.72 0.98 3.63
CA LEU A 125 -2.95 -0.20 4.06
C LEU A 125 -3.79 -1.48 4.04
N TYR A 126 -5.02 -1.44 4.54
CA TYR A 126 -5.93 -2.58 4.50
C TYR A 126 -6.37 -2.93 3.07
N TYR A 127 -6.54 -1.93 2.20
CA TYR A 127 -6.80 -2.19 0.79
C TYR A 127 -5.61 -2.92 0.14
N GLN A 128 -4.37 -2.47 0.35
CA GLN A 128 -3.18 -3.15 -0.16
C GLN A 128 -3.05 -4.58 0.41
N LEU A 129 -3.36 -4.77 1.69
CA LEU A 129 -3.36 -6.09 2.29
C LEU A 129 -4.40 -7.02 1.67
N SER A 130 -5.57 -6.51 1.29
CA SER A 130 -6.56 -7.29 0.55
C SER A 130 -6.05 -7.77 -0.81
N GLN A 131 -5.25 -6.95 -1.52
CA GLN A 131 -4.61 -7.34 -2.77
C GLN A 131 -3.57 -8.46 -2.55
N VAL A 132 -2.84 -8.41 -1.45
CA VAL A 132 -1.93 -9.51 -1.05
C VAL A 132 -2.72 -10.78 -0.75
N CYS A 133 -3.83 -10.70 -0.03
CA CYS A 133 -4.70 -11.87 0.19
C CYS A 133 -5.17 -12.51 -1.12
N ASN A 134 -5.47 -11.70 -2.14
CA ASN A 134 -5.81 -12.19 -3.48
C ASN A 134 -4.62 -12.91 -4.14
N ILE A 135 -3.38 -12.41 -4.01
CA ILE A 135 -2.17 -13.08 -4.53
C ILE A 135 -1.99 -14.47 -3.90
N TYR A 136 -2.32 -14.61 -2.62
CA TYR A 136 -2.29 -15.89 -1.91
C TYR A 136 -3.58 -16.72 -2.06
N ASN A 137 -4.53 -16.31 -2.93
CA ASN A 137 -5.82 -16.96 -3.17
C ASN A 137 -6.68 -17.15 -1.91
N ASN A 138 -6.55 -16.27 -0.92
CA ASN A 138 -7.34 -16.30 0.30
C ASN A 138 -8.48 -15.29 0.23
N GLN A 139 -9.62 -15.71 -0.33
CA GLN A 139 -10.78 -14.85 -0.58
C GLN A 139 -11.48 -14.39 0.72
N GLU A 140 -11.45 -15.18 1.78
CA GLU A 140 -12.04 -14.82 3.07
C GLU A 140 -11.28 -13.63 3.70
N LYS A 141 -9.96 -13.75 3.81
CA LYS A 141 -9.12 -12.65 4.28
C LYS A 141 -9.17 -11.45 3.34
N GLN A 142 -9.25 -11.68 2.02
CA GLN A 142 -9.44 -10.62 1.05
C GLN A 142 -10.70 -9.82 1.35
N LEU A 143 -11.85 -10.49 1.53
CA LEU A 143 -13.11 -9.84 1.88
C LEU A 143 -13.01 -9.10 3.21
N TYR A 144 -12.46 -9.73 4.24
CA TYR A 144 -12.29 -9.11 5.54
C TYR A 144 -11.51 -7.80 5.47
N TYR A 145 -10.35 -7.78 4.79
CA TYR A 145 -9.54 -6.58 4.68
C TYR A 145 -10.11 -5.52 3.74
N LEU A 146 -10.86 -5.90 2.70
CA LEU A 146 -11.63 -4.95 1.90
C LEU A 146 -12.70 -4.25 2.75
N LEU A 147 -13.46 -5.00 3.54
CA LEU A 147 -14.46 -4.44 4.46
C LEU A 147 -13.82 -3.55 5.52
N LYS A 148 -12.68 -3.96 6.07
CA LYS A 148 -11.92 -3.18 7.04
C LYS A 148 -11.38 -1.90 6.44
N SER A 149 -10.92 -1.91 5.19
CA SER A 149 -10.54 -0.71 4.44
C SER A 149 -11.70 0.27 4.30
N CYS A 150 -12.89 -0.21 3.90
CA CYS A 150 -14.09 0.64 3.83
C CYS A 150 -14.44 1.26 5.18
N TYR A 151 -14.37 0.45 6.22
CA TYR A 151 -14.71 0.86 7.58
C TYR A 151 -13.75 1.93 8.10
N GLU A 152 -12.45 1.72 7.94
CA GLU A 152 -11.41 2.70 8.33
C GLU A 152 -11.56 3.99 7.50
N PHE A 153 -11.82 3.90 6.19
CA PHE A 153 -12.03 5.07 5.34
C PHE A 153 -13.11 5.99 5.91
N ILE A 154 -14.29 5.47 6.24
CA ILE A 154 -15.39 6.25 6.81
C ILE A 154 -15.12 6.67 8.27
N SER A 155 -14.41 5.84 9.03
CA SER A 155 -14.19 6.09 10.46
C SER A 155 -13.11 7.12 10.73
N THR A 156 -12.06 7.16 9.89
CA THR A 156 -10.83 7.93 10.12
C THR A 156 -10.68 9.12 9.21
N ASP A 157 -11.25 9.05 8.00
CA ASP A 157 -11.17 10.17 7.05
C ASP A 157 -12.02 11.32 7.60
N THR A 158 -11.38 12.18 8.39
CA THR A 158 -11.98 13.45 8.76
C THR A 158 -12.01 14.30 7.51
N PRO A 159 -13.19 14.67 7.04
CA PRO A 159 -13.26 15.55 5.88
C PRO A 159 -12.56 16.85 6.22
N TYR A 160 -11.41 17.09 5.60
CA TYR A 160 -10.73 18.40 5.62
C TYR A 160 -11.60 19.50 5.00
N PHE A 161 -12.79 19.13 4.53
CA PHE A 161 -13.73 20.01 3.89
C PHE A 161 -14.87 20.34 4.85
N ARG A 162 -15.27 21.59 4.84
CA ARG A 162 -16.53 22.02 5.46
C ARG A 162 -17.65 21.26 4.75
N LEU A 163 -18.20 20.25 5.40
CA LEU A 163 -19.39 19.54 4.91
C LEU A 163 -20.64 20.41 5.13
N ILE A 164 -20.65 21.57 4.49
CA ILE A 164 -21.64 22.64 4.75
C ILE A 164 -23.03 22.26 4.22
N ASN A 165 -23.08 21.34 3.24
CA ASN A 165 -24.34 20.99 2.61
C ASN A 165 -24.41 19.50 2.26
N ILE A 166 -25.64 19.02 2.05
CA ILE A 166 -25.91 17.60 1.75
C ILE A 166 -25.22 17.11 0.48
N LYS A 167 -24.96 17.98 -0.49
CA LYS A 167 -24.29 17.58 -1.75
C LYS A 167 -22.83 17.22 -1.47
N GLU A 168 -22.13 18.01 -0.69
CA GLU A 168 -20.74 17.75 -0.29
C GLU A 168 -20.65 16.50 0.58
N PHE A 169 -21.59 16.35 1.53
CA PHE A 169 -21.67 15.16 2.35
C PHE A 169 -21.91 13.89 1.51
N LYS A 170 -22.85 13.94 0.54
CA LYS A 170 -23.05 12.85 -0.44
C LYS A 170 -21.79 12.55 -1.24
N ASN A 171 -21.11 13.57 -1.74
CA ASN A 171 -19.89 13.38 -2.51
C ASN A 171 -18.80 12.69 -1.67
N TYR A 172 -18.66 13.08 -0.42
CA TYR A 172 -17.73 12.43 0.51
C TYR A 172 -18.08 10.94 0.69
N VAL A 173 -19.31 10.64 1.07
CA VAL A 173 -19.75 9.26 1.30
C VAL A 173 -19.68 8.42 0.01
N ASN A 174 -19.99 9.00 -1.15
CA ASN A 174 -19.93 8.31 -2.43
C ASN A 174 -18.52 7.86 -2.83
N ARG A 175 -17.46 8.43 -2.24
CA ARG A 175 -16.09 7.93 -2.42
C ARG A 175 -15.93 6.50 -1.92
N LEU A 176 -16.77 6.06 -0.99
CA LEU A 176 -16.83 4.67 -0.52
C LEU A 176 -17.10 3.69 -1.67
N SER A 177 -17.80 4.12 -2.72
CA SER A 177 -18.06 3.28 -3.92
C SER A 177 -16.77 2.73 -4.55
N PHE A 178 -15.66 3.45 -4.43
CA PHE A 178 -14.35 3.04 -4.91
C PHE A 178 -13.86 1.80 -4.15
N HIS A 179 -13.97 1.82 -2.83
CA HIS A 179 -13.54 0.72 -1.96
C HIS A 179 -14.47 -0.50 -2.05
N THR A 180 -15.79 -0.27 -2.26
CA THR A 180 -16.79 -1.37 -2.32
C THR A 180 -16.89 -2.07 -3.67
N LYS A 181 -16.25 -1.54 -4.72
CA LYS A 181 -16.28 -2.14 -6.05
C LYS A 181 -15.72 -3.56 -6.07
N ASP A 182 -14.55 -3.75 -5.48
CA ASP A 182 -13.87 -5.06 -5.44
C ASP A 182 -14.64 -6.05 -4.56
N ILE A 183 -15.25 -5.57 -3.47
CA ILE A 183 -16.15 -6.38 -2.64
C ILE A 183 -17.32 -6.89 -3.47
N SER A 184 -17.98 -6.00 -4.22
CA SER A 184 -19.12 -6.38 -5.06
C SER A 184 -18.75 -7.45 -6.09
N LEU A 185 -17.56 -7.39 -6.67
CA LEU A 185 -17.06 -8.38 -7.62
C LEU A 185 -16.79 -9.72 -6.94
N LEU A 186 -16.15 -9.68 -5.78
CA LEU A 186 -15.85 -10.89 -4.99
C LEU A 186 -17.12 -11.61 -4.55
N LEU A 187 -18.14 -10.87 -4.05
CA LEU A 187 -19.43 -11.44 -3.63
C LEU A 187 -20.26 -12.00 -4.79
N GLN A 188 -20.10 -11.49 -6.02
CA GLN A 188 -20.76 -12.05 -7.20
C GLN A 188 -20.19 -13.41 -7.60
N SER A 189 -18.91 -13.65 -7.31
CA SER A 189 -18.23 -14.90 -7.65
C SER A 189 -18.29 -15.97 -6.56
N ASN A 190 -18.69 -15.61 -5.33
CA ASN A 190 -18.66 -16.52 -4.19
C ASN A 190 -19.86 -16.28 -3.25
N GLN A 191 -20.82 -17.23 -3.27
CA GLN A 191 -22.04 -17.14 -2.48
C GLN A 191 -21.79 -17.30 -0.97
N ASP A 192 -20.85 -18.16 -0.58
CA ASP A 192 -20.53 -18.39 0.84
C ASP A 192 -19.98 -17.12 1.48
N LEU A 193 -19.15 -16.36 0.75
CA LEU A 193 -18.64 -15.07 1.22
C LEU A 193 -19.76 -14.03 1.38
N LYS A 194 -20.77 -14.09 0.50
CA LYS A 194 -21.92 -13.19 0.60
C LYS A 194 -22.74 -13.47 1.86
N GLU A 195 -22.93 -14.72 2.22
CA GLU A 195 -23.66 -15.12 3.42
C GLU A 195 -22.88 -14.74 4.70
N ASN A 196 -21.56 -14.77 4.66
CA ASN A 196 -20.71 -14.44 5.80
C ASN A 196 -20.39 -12.94 5.91
N MET A 197 -20.70 -12.10 4.91
CA MET A 197 -20.34 -10.69 4.87
C MET A 197 -20.83 -9.92 6.09
N GLU A 198 -22.08 -10.15 6.53
CA GLU A 198 -22.63 -9.46 7.71
C GLU A 198 -21.88 -9.83 8.98
N SER A 199 -21.47 -11.09 9.14
CA SER A 199 -20.65 -11.53 10.26
C SER A 199 -19.30 -10.80 10.30
N TYR A 200 -18.62 -10.68 9.18
CA TYR A 200 -17.36 -9.93 9.08
C TYR A 200 -17.54 -8.45 9.40
N ILE A 201 -18.57 -7.79 8.84
CA ILE A 201 -18.87 -6.39 9.13
C ILE A 201 -19.17 -6.20 10.62
N ASN A 202 -19.90 -7.13 11.23
CA ASN A 202 -20.23 -7.04 12.65
C ASN A 202 -19.03 -7.23 13.59
N SER A 203 -17.96 -7.88 13.12
CA SER A 203 -16.71 -8.01 13.86
C SER A 203 -15.85 -6.74 13.82
N LEU A 204 -16.14 -5.79 12.92
CA LEU A 204 -15.37 -4.55 12.79
C LEU A 204 -15.80 -3.55 13.88
N GLU A 205 -14.81 -3.02 14.58
CA GLU A 205 -15.02 -2.01 15.61
C GLU A 205 -14.54 -0.64 15.14
N LYS A 206 -15.24 0.40 15.56
CA LYS A 206 -14.86 1.79 15.28
C LYS A 206 -13.56 2.12 15.98
N THR A 207 -12.57 2.51 15.23
CA THR A 207 -11.22 2.73 15.75
C THR A 207 -10.89 4.19 16.04
N TYR A 208 -11.61 5.15 15.44
CA TYR A 208 -11.40 6.57 15.63
C TYR A 208 -12.71 7.37 15.71
N TYR A 209 -12.58 8.60 16.21
CA TYR A 209 -13.67 9.49 16.57
C TYR A 209 -14.15 10.32 15.39
N ASN A 210 -14.68 9.65 14.35
CA ASN A 210 -15.48 10.38 13.39
C ASN A 210 -16.87 10.63 14.00
N ASN A 211 -17.13 11.87 14.40
CA ASN A 211 -18.38 12.25 15.05
C ASN A 211 -19.59 12.32 14.11
N TYR A 212 -19.37 12.18 12.78
CA TYR A 212 -20.45 12.23 11.80
C TYR A 212 -21.19 10.91 11.64
N PHE A 213 -20.54 9.77 11.94
CA PHE A 213 -21.10 8.44 11.75
C PHE A 213 -21.03 7.63 13.05
N ASN A 214 -22.10 6.92 13.38
CA ASN A 214 -22.02 5.84 14.36
C ASN A 214 -21.70 4.50 13.68
N ASN A 215 -21.40 3.47 14.50
CA ASN A 215 -21.00 2.16 13.98
C ASN A 215 -22.06 1.53 13.07
N ASP A 216 -23.34 1.62 13.44
CA ASP A 216 -24.42 1.00 12.67
C ASP A 216 -24.63 1.72 11.34
N GLU A 217 -24.48 3.05 11.31
CA GLU A 217 -24.56 3.83 10.09
C GLU A 217 -23.44 3.46 9.11
N ILE A 218 -22.20 3.28 9.60
CA ILE A 218 -21.07 2.86 8.78
C ILE A 218 -21.32 1.46 8.19
N LYS A 219 -21.73 0.51 9.04
CA LYS A 219 -22.03 -0.86 8.62
C LYS A 219 -23.13 -0.90 7.57
N ASN A 220 -24.24 -0.21 7.82
CA ASN A 220 -25.36 -0.14 6.89
C ASN A 220 -24.98 0.51 5.55
N LEU A 221 -24.15 1.55 5.57
CA LEU A 221 -23.63 2.18 4.35
C LEU A 221 -22.79 1.18 3.55
N ILE A 222 -21.85 0.50 4.17
CA ILE A 222 -20.99 -0.49 3.50
C ILE A 222 -21.85 -1.57 2.87
N ILE A 223 -22.81 -2.14 3.60
CA ILE A 223 -23.73 -3.16 3.09
C ILE A 223 -24.51 -2.62 1.87
N ALA A 224 -25.11 -1.43 1.98
CA ALA A 224 -25.90 -0.84 0.90
C ALA A 224 -25.05 -0.59 -0.37
N PHE A 225 -23.81 -0.14 -0.23
CA PHE A 225 -22.88 0.03 -1.36
C PHE A 225 -22.50 -1.33 -1.97
N CYS A 226 -22.16 -2.32 -1.16
CA CYS A 226 -21.79 -3.66 -1.63
C CYS A 226 -22.92 -4.33 -2.41
N LEU A 227 -24.16 -4.14 -1.96
CA LEU A 227 -25.36 -4.66 -2.62
C LEU A 227 -25.84 -3.76 -3.78
N LYS A 228 -25.15 -2.66 -4.07
CA LYS A 228 -25.51 -1.68 -5.12
C LYS A 228 -26.93 -1.12 -4.97
N ASN A 229 -27.40 -0.98 -3.74
CA ASN A 229 -28.72 -0.44 -3.42
C ASN A 229 -28.63 1.10 -3.27
N SER A 230 -28.67 1.81 -4.40
CA SER A 230 -28.53 3.27 -4.43
C SER A 230 -29.62 4.01 -3.65
N TYR A 231 -30.83 3.48 -3.62
CA TYR A 231 -31.92 4.06 -2.86
C TYR A 231 -31.64 4.00 -1.34
N GLU A 232 -31.16 2.86 -0.86
CA GLU A 232 -30.83 2.69 0.55
C GLU A 232 -29.61 3.53 0.94
N VAL A 233 -28.60 3.62 0.08
CA VAL A 233 -27.44 4.52 0.27
C VAL A 233 -27.92 5.97 0.45
N ASP A 234 -28.76 6.47 -0.47
CA ASP A 234 -29.30 7.84 -0.38
C ASP A 234 -30.13 8.05 0.89
N ARG A 235 -30.95 7.09 1.28
CA ARG A 235 -31.78 7.14 2.49
C ARG A 235 -30.91 7.25 3.75
N ILE A 236 -29.88 6.43 3.85
CA ILE A 236 -28.95 6.42 4.99
C ILE A 236 -28.20 7.75 5.06
N ILE A 237 -27.64 8.23 3.93
CA ILE A 237 -26.91 9.50 3.85
C ILE A 237 -27.78 10.67 4.33
N VAL A 238 -29.03 10.73 3.85
CA VAL A 238 -29.97 11.81 4.23
C VAL A 238 -30.28 11.77 5.72
N ASN A 239 -30.47 10.58 6.31
CA ASN A 239 -30.74 10.43 7.73
C ASN A 239 -29.54 10.87 8.58
N ILE A 240 -28.33 10.44 8.20
CA ILE A 240 -27.08 10.85 8.88
C ILE A 240 -26.90 12.37 8.79
N TYR A 241 -27.11 12.95 7.62
CA TYR A 241 -26.99 14.39 7.42
C TYR A 241 -27.97 15.17 8.32
N LYS A 242 -29.25 14.79 8.34
CA LYS A 242 -30.27 15.43 9.17
C LYS A 242 -29.94 15.32 10.67
N ARG A 243 -29.48 14.15 11.13
CA ARG A 243 -29.06 13.96 12.51
C ARG A 243 -27.90 14.89 12.87
N ASN A 244 -26.86 14.92 12.06
CA ASN A 244 -25.70 15.78 12.30
C ASN A 244 -26.07 17.28 12.25
N GLN A 245 -26.98 17.66 11.36
CA GLN A 245 -27.51 19.03 11.32
C GLN A 245 -28.27 19.40 12.59
N ALA A 246 -29.13 18.50 13.09
CA ALA A 246 -29.86 18.70 14.33
C ALA A 246 -28.93 18.76 15.56
N GLU A 247 -27.78 18.09 15.51
CA GLU A 247 -26.75 18.12 16.55
C GLU A 247 -25.78 19.31 16.40
N GLY A 248 -26.00 20.21 15.43
CA GLY A 248 -25.17 21.40 15.22
C GLY A 248 -23.76 21.12 14.69
N LYS A 249 -23.50 19.92 14.18
CA LYS A 249 -22.16 19.49 13.73
C LYS A 249 -21.69 20.17 12.42
N PHE A 250 -22.60 20.84 11.71
CA PHE A 250 -22.30 21.57 10.47
C PHE A 250 -22.26 23.09 10.66
N ASP A 251 -22.61 23.56 11.87
CA ASP A 251 -22.67 24.99 12.22
C ASP A 251 -21.35 25.41 12.88
N GLY A 252 -20.35 25.78 12.11
CA GLY A 252 -19.13 26.37 12.67
C GLY A 252 -17.84 26.08 11.92
N ASN A 253 -16.72 26.58 12.41
CA ASN A 253 -15.38 26.30 11.90
C ASN A 253 -14.95 24.88 12.32
N ILE A 254 -15.45 23.89 11.59
CA ILE A 254 -15.22 22.46 11.83
C ILE A 254 -13.73 22.09 11.78
N SER A 255 -12.92 22.81 11.00
CA SER A 255 -11.49 22.57 10.90
C SER A 255 -10.74 22.69 12.21
N ASP A 256 -11.10 23.67 13.06
CA ASP A 256 -10.38 23.93 14.32
C ASP A 256 -10.84 22.95 15.42
N GLY A 257 -12.16 22.65 15.49
CA GLY A 257 -12.71 21.71 16.47
C GLY A 257 -12.34 20.25 16.22
N ILE A 258 -12.23 19.82 14.95
CA ILE A 258 -11.81 18.44 14.63
C ILE A 258 -10.32 18.26 14.90
N TYR A 259 -9.50 19.26 14.57
CA TYR A 259 -8.06 19.20 14.83
C TYR A 259 -7.79 19.16 16.34
N GLU A 260 -8.46 19.99 17.13
CA GLU A 260 -8.34 19.97 18.60
C GLU A 260 -8.89 18.66 19.22
N TYR A 261 -9.98 18.12 18.67
CA TYR A 261 -10.58 16.91 19.19
C TYR A 261 -9.79 15.63 18.82
N CYS A 262 -9.29 15.55 17.58
CA CYS A 262 -8.51 14.39 17.15
C CYS A 262 -7.05 14.41 17.65
N TYR A 263 -6.49 15.61 17.95
CA TYR A 263 -5.09 15.79 18.33
C TYR A 263 -4.88 16.80 19.47
N PRO A 264 -5.60 16.68 20.59
CA PRO A 264 -5.49 17.67 21.66
C PRO A 264 -4.08 17.82 22.22
N GLN A 265 -3.29 16.74 22.27
CA GLN A 265 -1.92 16.76 22.77
C GLN A 265 -0.90 17.33 21.76
N LYS A 266 -1.09 17.08 20.47
CA LYS A 266 -0.14 17.57 19.45
C LYS A 266 -0.16 19.10 19.32
N ILE A 267 -1.34 19.70 19.45
CA ILE A 267 -1.49 21.18 19.48
C ILE A 267 -0.87 21.79 20.73
N GLU A 268 -1.03 21.15 21.90
CA GLU A 268 -0.38 21.61 23.13
C GLU A 268 1.15 21.48 23.06
N ASP A 269 1.67 20.40 22.49
CA ASP A 269 3.09 20.17 22.35
C ASP A 269 3.70 21.11 21.30
N GLU A 270 3.05 21.35 20.15
CA GLU A 270 3.48 22.36 19.17
C GLU A 270 3.40 23.79 19.73
N LYS A 271 2.38 24.11 20.54
CA LYS A 271 2.30 25.39 21.25
C LYS A 271 3.44 25.54 22.27
N LYS A 272 3.74 24.46 23.03
CA LYS A 272 4.87 24.43 23.99
C LYS A 272 6.22 24.54 23.30
N GLU A 273 6.43 23.85 22.16
CA GLU A 273 7.66 23.96 21.36
C GLU A 273 7.83 25.37 20.77
N LYS A 274 6.78 25.97 20.19
CA LYS A 274 6.83 27.34 19.66
C LYS A 274 7.14 28.37 20.77
N VAL A 275 6.50 28.22 21.93
CA VAL A 275 6.79 29.11 23.09
C VAL A 275 8.22 28.90 23.60
N SER A 276 8.71 27.66 23.66
CA SER A 276 10.09 27.34 24.03
C SER A 276 11.09 27.92 23.01
N LEU A 277 10.80 27.83 21.71
CA LEU A 277 11.64 28.37 20.64
C LEU A 277 11.67 29.91 20.69
N ILE A 278 10.53 30.57 20.88
CA ILE A 278 10.39 32.00 21.02
C ILE A 278 11.18 32.47 22.25
N ASN A 279 11.07 31.81 23.39
CA ASN A 279 11.79 32.12 24.59
C ASN A 279 13.30 31.97 24.43
N LYS A 280 13.76 30.95 23.68
CA LYS A 280 15.20 30.81 23.33
C LYS A 280 15.70 31.93 22.43
N ILE A 281 14.90 32.33 21.42
CA ILE A 281 15.25 33.45 20.52
C ILE A 281 15.28 34.76 21.28
N VAL A 282 14.32 35.06 22.16
CA VAL A 282 14.27 36.24 22.98
C VAL A 282 15.45 36.28 23.96
N SER A 283 15.81 35.15 24.58
CA SER A 283 16.99 35.04 25.45
C SER A 283 18.29 35.27 24.69
N TRP A 284 18.37 34.85 23.43
CA TRP A 284 19.57 35.07 22.61
C TRP A 284 19.69 36.50 22.09
N LEU A 285 18.57 37.21 21.89
CA LEU A 285 18.56 38.64 21.50
C LEU A 285 18.85 39.63 22.66
N ASN A 286 18.69 39.16 23.90
CA ASN A 286 18.91 39.96 25.10
C ASN A 286 20.29 39.73 25.77
N ASN A 287 21.13 38.88 25.20
CA ASN A 287 22.55 38.68 25.55
C ASN A 287 23.45 39.17 24.42
#